data_1f04d2430652b46239f1a22ff5162647
#
_entry.id   1f04d2430652b46239f1a22ff5162647
#
_cell.length_a   1.000
_cell.length_b   1.000
_cell.length_c   1.000
_cell.angle_alpha   90.00
_cell.angle_beta   90.00
_cell.angle_gamma   90.00
#
_symmetry.space_group_name_H-M   'P 1'
#
loop_
_entity.id
_entity.type
_entity.pdbx_description
1 polymer ?
#
loop_
_entity_poly.entity_id
_entity_poly.type
_entity_poly.pdbx_seq_one_letter_code
_entity_poly.pdbx_strand_id
1 'polypeptide(L)'
;MLSDTHISGDPQAVSRGVNMADHLRAAVKEVTALAPAPLSVLIDGDCALGHGFPEDYTTWLDLLQPLRTSGLPLHCTLGNHDDREVFWNALKEAASQPRPVQGKYVSIVESGVANWFLLDSLDTTNHTPGRVGEEQCRWLASALDARGEKPALVMVHHDPVVHADGKAPGLLDTQELLAVVLPRKHVKALFYGHTHTWRLAEQEGLHLVNLPAVAYNFAPNEVTGWVDCHLQRDGMTLEVRATDPQHSVHGQMKRLAWRA
;
A
#
# COMPACT_ATOMS: atom_id res chain seq x y z
N MET A 1 -0.77 -8.06 -1.48
CA MET A 1 -0.42 -6.67 -1.12
C MET A 1 0.78 -6.70 -0.21
N LEU A 2 1.77 -5.87 -0.49
CA LEU A 2 2.97 -5.65 0.32
C LEU A 2 2.91 -4.21 0.84
N SER A 3 3.56 -3.91 1.97
CA SER A 3 3.70 -2.56 2.53
C SER A 3 5.02 -2.43 3.25
N ASP A 4 5.58 -1.23 3.34
CA ASP A 4 6.71 -0.91 4.20
C ASP A 4 7.88 -1.91 4.03
N THR A 5 8.42 -1.97 2.82
CA THR A 5 9.52 -2.90 2.48
C THR A 5 10.88 -2.42 2.98
N HIS A 6 11.08 -1.12 3.12
CA HIS A 6 12.26 -0.45 3.69
C HIS A 6 13.59 -0.98 3.19
N ILE A 7 13.78 -1.01 1.88
CA ILE A 7 15.01 -1.54 1.27
C ILE A 7 16.10 -0.47 1.23
N SER A 8 17.29 -0.89 1.65
CA SER A 8 18.54 -0.12 1.51
C SER A 8 19.27 -0.47 0.22
N GLY A 9 20.09 0.45 -0.28
CA GLY A 9 21.05 0.17 -1.35
C GLY A 9 22.04 -0.96 -1.00
N ASP A 10 22.30 -1.17 0.28
CA ASP A 10 23.00 -2.37 0.77
C ASP A 10 22.00 -3.49 1.12
N PRO A 11 21.94 -4.59 0.36
CA PRO A 11 21.03 -5.70 0.65
C PRO A 11 21.42 -6.51 1.91
N GLN A 12 22.54 -6.20 2.56
CA GLN A 12 22.94 -6.78 3.84
C GLN A 12 22.58 -5.87 5.03
N ALA A 13 22.01 -4.70 4.76
CA ALA A 13 21.62 -3.76 5.81
C ALA A 13 20.62 -4.39 6.79
N VAL A 14 20.85 -4.13 8.08
CA VAL A 14 20.00 -4.59 9.17
C VAL A 14 19.41 -3.38 9.88
N SER A 15 18.09 -3.36 10.01
CA SER A 15 17.38 -2.37 10.83
C SER A 15 16.51 -3.10 11.85
N ARG A 16 16.50 -2.62 13.11
CA ARG A 16 15.75 -3.23 14.22
C ARG A 16 16.00 -4.74 14.39
N GLY A 17 17.22 -5.22 14.06
CA GLY A 17 17.60 -6.63 14.14
C GLY A 17 17.15 -7.48 12.95
N VAL A 18 16.58 -6.89 11.91
CA VAL A 18 16.04 -7.58 10.72
C VAL A 18 16.82 -7.18 9.48
N ASN A 19 17.15 -8.15 8.62
CA ASN A 19 17.53 -7.88 7.24
C ASN A 19 16.26 -7.77 6.39
N MET A 20 15.92 -6.56 5.97
CA MET A 20 14.68 -6.28 5.24
C MET A 20 14.66 -6.94 3.86
N ALA A 21 15.84 -7.04 3.22
CA ALA A 21 15.95 -7.70 1.91
C ALA A 21 15.60 -9.20 1.99
N ASP A 22 15.96 -9.88 3.09
CA ASP A 22 15.59 -11.29 3.30
C ASP A 22 14.08 -11.45 3.48
N HIS A 23 13.43 -10.55 4.22
CA HIS A 23 11.98 -10.57 4.35
C HIS A 23 11.27 -10.33 3.00
N LEU A 24 11.75 -9.35 2.22
CA LEU A 24 11.18 -9.10 0.88
C LEU A 24 11.42 -10.28 -0.07
N ARG A 25 12.60 -10.92 -0.05
CA ARG A 25 12.87 -12.14 -0.83
C ARG A 25 11.90 -13.27 -0.48
N ALA A 26 11.63 -13.46 0.82
CA ALA A 26 10.69 -14.48 1.28
C ALA A 26 9.28 -14.18 0.77
N ALA A 27 8.78 -12.96 0.92
CA ALA A 27 7.48 -12.54 0.43
C ALA A 27 7.36 -12.70 -1.10
N VAL A 28 8.37 -12.27 -1.86
CA VAL A 28 8.42 -12.40 -3.33
C VAL A 28 8.37 -13.88 -3.74
N LYS A 29 9.11 -14.74 -3.06
CA LYS A 29 9.10 -16.19 -3.31
C LYS A 29 7.71 -16.79 -3.07
N GLU A 30 7.04 -16.43 -1.99
CA GLU A 30 5.70 -16.90 -1.70
C GLU A 30 4.69 -16.42 -2.74
N VAL A 31 4.70 -15.12 -3.08
CA VAL A 31 3.79 -14.55 -4.08
C VAL A 31 3.96 -15.20 -5.45
N THR A 32 5.22 -15.47 -5.86
CA THR A 32 5.48 -16.15 -7.16
C THR A 32 5.06 -17.62 -7.16
N ALA A 33 4.95 -18.24 -6.00
CA ALA A 33 4.52 -19.64 -5.85
C ALA A 33 2.99 -19.80 -5.73
N LEU A 34 2.22 -18.71 -5.67
CA LEU A 34 0.76 -18.80 -5.56
C LEU A 34 0.13 -19.49 -6.77
N ALA A 35 -0.82 -20.36 -6.48
CA ALA A 35 -1.64 -21.05 -7.48
C ALA A 35 -3.14 -20.97 -7.08
N PRO A 36 -3.99 -20.29 -7.87
CA PRO A 36 -3.66 -19.57 -9.12
C PRO A 36 -2.77 -18.35 -8.89
N ALA A 37 -2.04 -17.91 -9.91
CA ALA A 37 -1.24 -16.70 -9.86
C ALA A 37 -2.14 -15.47 -9.60
N PRO A 38 -1.68 -14.49 -8.81
CA PRO A 38 -2.44 -13.26 -8.57
C PRO A 38 -2.54 -12.42 -9.86
N LEU A 39 -3.53 -11.53 -9.92
CA LEU A 39 -3.71 -10.62 -11.06
C LEU A 39 -2.66 -9.50 -11.08
N SER A 40 -2.22 -9.06 -9.92
CA SER A 40 -1.20 -8.01 -9.74
C SER A 40 -0.67 -8.00 -8.31
N VAL A 41 0.42 -7.29 -8.09
CA VAL A 41 0.96 -6.99 -6.77
C VAL A 41 0.83 -5.49 -6.52
N LEU A 42 0.21 -5.13 -5.40
CA LEU A 42 0.14 -3.76 -4.91
C LEU A 42 1.16 -3.58 -3.78
N ILE A 43 1.95 -2.51 -3.83
CA ILE A 43 2.98 -2.19 -2.84
C ILE A 43 2.66 -0.81 -2.26
N ASP A 44 2.38 -0.76 -0.97
CA ASP A 44 1.90 0.44 -0.30
C ASP A 44 3.04 1.20 0.41
N GLY A 45 3.80 1.97 -0.37
CA GLY A 45 4.77 2.94 0.12
C GLY A 45 5.93 2.39 0.96
N ASP A 46 6.78 3.31 1.40
CA ASP A 46 8.01 3.03 2.15
C ASP A 46 8.82 1.90 1.51
N CYS A 47 9.05 2.07 0.18
CA CYS A 47 9.85 1.14 -0.60
C CYS A 47 11.32 1.20 -0.18
N ALA A 48 11.83 2.42 0.07
CA ALA A 48 13.18 2.69 0.54
C ALA A 48 13.27 2.74 2.07
N LEU A 49 14.48 2.51 2.60
CA LEU A 49 14.71 2.48 4.06
C LEU A 49 14.65 3.87 4.70
N GLY A 50 15.01 4.93 4.00
CA GLY A 50 15.17 6.24 4.63
C GLY A 50 14.84 7.43 3.75
N HIS A 51 15.71 7.78 2.80
CA HIS A 51 15.60 9.00 1.99
C HIS A 51 15.27 8.72 0.52
N GLY A 52 15.05 7.46 0.13
CA GLY A 52 14.77 7.11 -1.24
C GLY A 52 15.94 7.40 -2.19
N PHE A 53 17.14 6.96 -1.84
CA PHE A 53 18.30 7.09 -2.72
C PHE A 53 18.19 6.19 -3.97
N PRO A 54 18.84 6.53 -5.08
CA PRO A 54 18.79 5.73 -6.31
C PRO A 54 19.20 4.27 -6.12
N GLU A 55 20.19 4.00 -5.26
CA GLU A 55 20.65 2.66 -4.93
C GLU A 55 19.62 1.84 -4.15
N ASP A 56 18.77 2.49 -3.32
CA ASP A 56 17.70 1.82 -2.61
C ASP A 56 16.71 1.21 -3.61
N TYR A 57 16.28 1.99 -4.59
CA TYR A 57 15.35 1.53 -5.63
C TYR A 57 16.00 0.54 -6.60
N THR A 58 17.30 0.66 -6.86
CA THR A 58 18.04 -0.35 -7.65
C THR A 58 17.96 -1.71 -6.96
N THR A 59 18.32 -1.77 -5.69
CA THR A 59 18.26 -3.00 -4.88
C THR A 59 16.81 -3.50 -4.76
N TRP A 60 15.86 -2.61 -4.53
CA TRP A 60 14.44 -2.95 -4.42
C TRP A 60 13.90 -3.58 -5.72
N LEU A 61 14.21 -3.02 -6.88
CA LEU A 61 13.81 -3.55 -8.18
C LEU A 61 14.46 -4.90 -8.48
N ASP A 62 15.71 -5.10 -8.08
CA ASP A 62 16.41 -6.39 -8.21
C ASP A 62 15.73 -7.47 -7.36
N LEU A 63 15.32 -7.14 -6.14
CA LEU A 63 14.57 -8.05 -5.25
C LEU A 63 13.19 -8.40 -5.81
N LEU A 64 12.53 -7.48 -6.50
CA LEU A 64 11.23 -7.69 -7.14
C LEU A 64 11.31 -8.36 -8.53
N GLN A 65 12.52 -8.58 -9.06
CA GLN A 65 12.67 -9.14 -10.41
C GLN A 65 11.92 -10.45 -10.62
N PRO A 66 11.86 -11.41 -9.68
CA PRO A 66 11.09 -12.64 -9.89
C PRO A 66 9.60 -12.40 -10.17
N LEU A 67 8.97 -11.41 -9.52
CA LEU A 67 7.58 -11.00 -9.81
C LEU A 67 7.45 -10.43 -11.24
N ARG A 68 8.37 -9.55 -11.64
CA ARG A 68 8.38 -8.96 -12.98
C ARG A 68 8.63 -10.01 -14.06
N THR A 69 9.55 -10.96 -13.83
CA THR A 69 9.86 -12.05 -14.75
C THR A 69 8.68 -13.02 -14.92
N SER A 70 7.86 -13.21 -13.87
CA SER A 70 6.62 -13.99 -13.96
C SER A 70 5.49 -13.27 -14.68
N GLY A 71 5.69 -12.02 -15.11
CA GLY A 71 4.71 -11.22 -15.83
C GLY A 71 3.65 -10.57 -14.91
N LEU A 72 3.86 -10.56 -13.60
CA LEU A 72 2.94 -9.93 -12.65
C LEU A 72 3.06 -8.40 -12.71
N PRO A 73 1.98 -7.66 -13.00
CA PRO A 73 1.97 -6.21 -12.90
C PRO A 73 2.24 -5.76 -11.46
N LEU A 74 3.13 -4.77 -11.30
CA LEU A 74 3.43 -4.15 -10.02
C LEU A 74 2.86 -2.73 -10.02
N HIS A 75 2.14 -2.39 -8.96
CA HIS A 75 1.57 -1.07 -8.74
C HIS A 75 1.94 -0.58 -7.36
N CYS A 76 2.34 0.69 -7.24
CA CYS A 76 2.88 1.21 -5.99
C CYS A 76 2.15 2.49 -5.56
N THR A 77 2.16 2.77 -4.26
CA THR A 77 2.05 4.09 -3.67
C THR A 77 3.42 4.54 -3.17
N LEU A 78 3.54 5.77 -2.65
CA LEU A 78 4.74 6.27 -2.01
C LEU A 78 4.50 6.60 -0.54
N GLY A 79 5.48 6.26 0.30
CA GLY A 79 5.51 6.59 1.71
C GLY A 79 6.49 7.72 2.04
N ASN A 80 6.64 8.05 3.33
CA ASN A 80 7.53 9.14 3.75
C ASN A 80 9.01 8.80 3.58
N HIS A 81 9.38 7.55 3.48
CA HIS A 81 10.77 7.15 3.23
C HIS A 81 11.14 7.09 1.74
N ASP A 82 10.20 7.40 0.85
CA ASP A 82 10.43 7.46 -0.58
C ASP A 82 10.80 8.87 -1.05
N ASP A 83 11.54 8.97 -2.16
CA ASP A 83 11.71 10.19 -2.94
C ASP A 83 10.98 10.05 -4.28
N ARG A 84 10.05 10.95 -4.54
CA ARG A 84 9.14 10.85 -5.71
C ARG A 84 9.87 10.91 -7.04
N GLU A 85 10.81 11.84 -7.17
CA GLU A 85 11.54 12.02 -8.43
C GLU A 85 12.55 10.88 -8.66
N VAL A 86 13.23 10.44 -7.61
CA VAL A 86 14.16 9.31 -7.69
C VAL A 86 13.39 8.02 -8.02
N PHE A 87 12.24 7.79 -7.35
CA PHE A 87 11.35 6.65 -7.63
C PHE A 87 10.90 6.64 -9.11
N TRP A 88 10.44 7.79 -9.62
CA TRP A 88 10.03 7.91 -11.02
C TRP A 88 11.14 7.60 -12.01
N ASN A 89 12.35 8.09 -11.71
CA ASN A 89 13.52 7.83 -12.55
C ASN A 89 13.95 6.36 -12.52
N ALA A 90 13.80 5.68 -11.38
CA ALA A 90 14.10 4.27 -11.24
C ALA A 90 13.12 3.38 -12.02
N LEU A 91 11.83 3.75 -12.02
CA LEU A 91 10.78 3.07 -12.79
C LEU A 91 10.69 3.66 -14.20
N LYS A 92 11.60 3.30 -15.10
CA LYS A 92 11.65 3.80 -16.49
C LYS A 92 10.32 3.70 -17.24
N GLU A 93 9.50 2.72 -16.91
CA GLU A 93 8.17 2.49 -17.49
C GLU A 93 7.15 3.54 -16.99
N ALA A 94 7.32 4.05 -15.77
CA ALA A 94 6.44 5.08 -15.19
C ALA A 94 6.67 6.46 -15.83
N ALA A 95 7.84 6.73 -16.39
CA ALA A 95 8.16 8.00 -17.03
C ALA A 95 7.27 8.31 -18.25
N SER A 96 6.68 7.30 -18.87
CA SER A 96 5.77 7.44 -20.02
C SER A 96 4.28 7.47 -19.64
N GLN A 97 3.94 7.26 -18.36
CA GLN A 97 2.55 7.25 -17.92
C GLN A 97 2.00 8.67 -17.70
N PRO A 98 0.69 8.88 -17.96
CA PRO A 98 0.05 10.15 -17.63
C PRO A 98 0.22 10.50 -16.16
N ARG A 99 0.53 11.77 -15.87
CA ARG A 99 0.55 12.32 -14.51
C ARG A 99 -0.74 13.11 -14.28
N PRO A 100 -1.84 12.46 -13.88
CA PRO A 100 -3.15 13.11 -13.79
C PRO A 100 -3.22 14.16 -12.67
N VAL A 101 -2.29 14.10 -11.71
CA VAL A 101 -2.11 15.10 -10.66
C VAL A 101 -0.65 15.57 -10.70
N GLN A 102 -0.45 16.86 -10.85
CA GLN A 102 0.89 17.43 -10.95
C GLN A 102 1.69 17.14 -9.66
N GLY A 103 2.93 16.66 -9.81
CA GLY A 103 3.83 16.40 -8.70
C GLY A 103 3.40 15.27 -7.75
N LYS A 104 2.43 14.44 -8.14
CA LYS A 104 1.97 13.28 -7.36
C LYS A 104 2.05 11.99 -8.17
N TYR A 105 2.40 10.90 -7.49
CA TYR A 105 2.46 9.55 -8.07
C TYR A 105 1.13 8.82 -7.82
N VAL A 106 0.18 8.98 -8.73
CA VAL A 106 -1.17 8.41 -8.62
C VAL A 106 -1.48 7.50 -9.79
N SER A 107 -2.25 6.46 -9.54
CA SER A 107 -2.69 5.55 -10.61
C SER A 107 -4.05 4.93 -10.31
N ILE A 108 -4.68 4.38 -11.36
CA ILE A 108 -5.90 3.57 -11.26
C ILE A 108 -5.60 2.20 -11.84
N VAL A 109 -5.89 1.14 -11.08
CA VAL A 109 -5.79 -0.23 -11.54
C VAL A 109 -7.20 -0.79 -11.68
N GLU A 110 -7.61 -1.02 -12.92
CA GLU A 110 -8.94 -1.54 -13.23
C GLU A 110 -8.91 -3.07 -13.28
N SER A 111 -9.86 -3.70 -12.62
CA SER A 111 -10.07 -5.15 -12.69
C SER A 111 -11.50 -5.49 -13.07
N GLY A 112 -11.76 -6.77 -13.30
CA GLY A 112 -13.13 -7.25 -13.60
C GLY A 112 -14.12 -7.07 -12.44
N VAL A 113 -13.62 -7.01 -11.20
CA VAL A 113 -14.45 -7.01 -9.97
C VAL A 113 -14.47 -5.66 -9.28
N ALA A 114 -13.34 -4.96 -9.19
CA ALA A 114 -13.19 -3.69 -8.49
C ALA A 114 -12.12 -2.82 -9.15
N ASN A 115 -12.15 -1.52 -8.88
CA ASN A 115 -11.12 -0.57 -9.28
C ASN A 115 -10.31 -0.13 -8.06
N TRP A 116 -8.98 -0.10 -8.19
CA TRP A 116 -8.08 0.43 -7.19
C TRP A 116 -7.64 1.85 -7.56
N PHE A 117 -7.66 2.73 -6.58
CA PHE A 117 -7.19 4.11 -6.67
C PHE A 117 -5.99 4.25 -5.76
N LEU A 118 -4.80 4.35 -6.34
CA LEU A 118 -3.54 4.43 -5.63
C LEU A 118 -3.16 5.91 -5.49
N LEU A 119 -3.06 6.37 -4.24
CA LEU A 119 -2.82 7.76 -3.89
C LEU A 119 -1.38 7.95 -3.42
N ASP A 120 -0.86 9.14 -3.64
CA ASP A 120 0.44 9.57 -3.15
C ASP A 120 0.26 10.54 -1.98
N SER A 121 0.52 10.07 -0.77
CA SER A 121 0.50 10.88 0.44
C SER A 121 1.86 11.38 0.89
N LEU A 122 2.93 11.12 0.14
CA LEU A 122 4.24 11.70 0.40
C LEU A 122 4.15 13.23 0.35
N ASP A 123 4.48 13.91 1.44
CA ASP A 123 4.58 15.38 1.53
C ASP A 123 6.05 15.79 1.39
N THR A 124 6.87 15.40 2.34
CA THR A 124 8.31 15.65 2.34
C THR A 124 9.03 14.34 2.68
N THR A 125 10.06 14.00 1.87
CA THR A 125 10.87 12.78 2.09
C THR A 125 11.46 12.76 3.49
N ASN A 126 11.41 11.59 4.11
CA ASN A 126 11.85 11.30 5.48
C ASN A 126 11.20 12.19 6.54
N HIS A 127 9.97 12.61 6.31
CA HIS A 127 9.20 13.41 7.23
C HIS A 127 7.74 12.92 7.32
N THR A 128 7.25 12.76 8.55
CA THR A 128 5.86 12.46 8.90
C THR A 128 5.25 13.71 9.55
N PRO A 129 3.98 14.02 9.32
CA PRO A 129 2.94 13.29 8.61
C PRO A 129 2.92 13.53 7.08
N GLY A 130 2.13 12.68 6.39
CA GLY A 130 1.89 12.84 4.96
C GLY A 130 0.73 13.78 4.61
N ARG A 131 0.52 13.99 3.30
CA ARG A 131 -0.54 14.82 2.75
C ARG A 131 -0.98 14.33 1.37
N VAL A 132 -2.27 14.09 1.19
CA VAL A 132 -2.87 13.81 -0.12
C VAL A 132 -2.90 15.07 -0.98
N GLY A 133 -3.39 16.18 -0.44
CA GLY A 133 -3.52 17.47 -1.10
C GLY A 133 -4.84 17.65 -1.82
N GLU A 134 -5.29 18.92 -1.93
CA GLU A 134 -6.60 19.28 -2.48
C GLU A 134 -6.76 18.86 -3.95
N GLU A 135 -5.71 19.03 -4.76
CA GLU A 135 -5.76 18.67 -6.19
C GLU A 135 -5.99 17.17 -6.37
N GLN A 136 -5.28 16.34 -5.58
CA GLN A 136 -5.44 14.90 -5.64
C GLN A 136 -6.81 14.46 -5.09
N CYS A 137 -7.34 15.11 -4.05
CA CYS A 137 -8.70 14.87 -3.56
C CYS A 137 -9.76 15.19 -4.63
N ARG A 138 -9.60 16.30 -5.38
CA ARG A 138 -10.48 16.64 -6.51
C ARG A 138 -10.39 15.62 -7.65
N TRP A 139 -9.16 15.22 -7.99
CA TRP A 139 -8.95 14.16 -8.99
C TRP A 139 -9.59 12.83 -8.55
N LEU A 140 -9.38 12.43 -7.30
CA LEU A 140 -9.97 11.20 -6.75
C LEU A 140 -11.49 11.24 -6.82
N ALA A 141 -12.11 12.34 -6.41
CA ALA A 141 -13.55 12.52 -6.47
C ALA A 141 -14.07 12.31 -7.91
N SER A 142 -13.48 12.99 -8.88
CA SER A 142 -13.85 12.89 -10.29
C SER A 142 -13.64 11.48 -10.85
N ALA A 143 -12.51 10.85 -10.49
CA ALA A 143 -12.14 9.51 -10.96
C ALA A 143 -13.06 8.42 -10.39
N LEU A 144 -13.48 8.56 -9.11
CA LEU A 144 -14.46 7.70 -8.45
C LEU A 144 -15.86 7.85 -9.10
N ASP A 145 -16.32 9.09 -9.32
CA ASP A 145 -17.63 9.36 -9.91
C ASP A 145 -17.73 8.82 -11.34
N ALA A 146 -16.64 8.90 -12.10
CA ALA A 146 -16.56 8.33 -13.46
C ALA A 146 -16.59 6.79 -13.50
N ARG A 147 -16.41 6.11 -12.36
CA ARG A 147 -16.29 4.63 -12.25
C ARG A 147 -17.22 4.04 -11.18
N GLY A 148 -18.32 4.70 -10.91
CA GLY A 148 -19.27 4.33 -9.83
C GLY A 148 -19.98 2.99 -9.97
N GLU A 149 -19.91 2.34 -11.14
CA GLU A 149 -20.59 1.07 -11.40
C GLU A 149 -19.90 -0.15 -10.74
N LYS A 150 -18.62 -0.01 -10.38
CA LYS A 150 -17.84 -1.07 -9.73
C LYS A 150 -17.43 -0.65 -8.31
N PRO A 151 -17.22 -1.63 -7.41
CA PRO A 151 -16.56 -1.38 -6.15
C PRO A 151 -15.23 -0.65 -6.35
N ALA A 152 -14.98 0.38 -5.55
CA ALA A 152 -13.74 1.11 -5.53
C ALA A 152 -12.98 0.83 -4.22
N LEU A 153 -11.68 0.61 -4.34
CA LEU A 153 -10.74 0.39 -3.26
C LEU A 153 -9.68 1.49 -3.34
N VAL A 154 -9.44 2.19 -2.26
CA VAL A 154 -8.45 3.27 -2.20
C VAL A 154 -7.25 2.77 -1.40
N MET A 155 -6.04 3.08 -1.86
CA MET A 155 -4.80 2.78 -1.15
C MET A 155 -4.00 4.06 -0.98
N VAL A 156 -3.57 4.34 0.24
CA VAL A 156 -2.78 5.52 0.61
C VAL A 156 -1.83 5.13 1.74
N HIS A 157 -0.55 5.44 1.64
CA HIS A 157 0.42 4.92 2.61
C HIS A 157 0.20 5.40 4.04
N HIS A 158 0.04 6.71 4.25
CA HIS A 158 -0.08 7.26 5.61
C HIS A 158 -1.45 6.96 6.22
N ASP A 159 -1.43 6.67 7.53
CA ASP A 159 -2.61 6.34 8.33
C ASP A 159 -3.69 7.45 8.28
N PRO A 160 -4.89 7.17 7.71
CA PRO A 160 -5.99 8.11 7.62
C PRO A 160 -6.94 8.05 8.82
N VAL A 161 -6.54 7.41 9.93
CA VAL A 161 -7.38 7.27 11.10
C VAL A 161 -7.28 8.52 11.97
N VAL A 162 -8.42 9.09 12.33
CA VAL A 162 -8.49 10.16 13.33
C VAL A 162 -8.47 9.54 14.73
N HIS A 163 -7.37 9.71 15.44
CA HIS A 163 -7.24 9.19 16.79
C HIS A 163 -8.05 10.01 17.81
N ALA A 164 -8.49 9.36 18.90
CA ALA A 164 -9.36 9.96 19.91
C ALA A 164 -8.78 11.21 20.60
N ASP A 165 -7.48 11.41 20.55
CA ASP A 165 -6.79 12.62 21.04
C ASP A 165 -6.84 13.79 20.05
N GLY A 166 -7.55 13.63 18.93
CA GLY A 166 -7.67 14.62 17.85
C GLY A 166 -6.43 14.78 17.00
N LYS A 167 -5.40 13.97 17.20
CA LYS A 167 -4.21 13.93 16.36
C LYS A 167 -4.40 12.90 15.25
N ALA A 168 -4.11 13.28 14.01
CA ALA A 168 -3.94 12.39 12.91
C ALA A 168 -2.42 12.19 12.70
N PRO A 169 -1.80 11.17 13.30
CA PRO A 169 -0.34 11.06 13.28
C PRO A 169 0.19 10.69 11.91
N GLY A 170 -0.64 10.15 11.02
CA GLY A 170 -0.22 9.68 9.72
C GLY A 170 -0.52 10.68 8.58
N LEU A 171 -1.74 11.22 8.49
CA LEU A 171 -2.21 12.03 7.37
C LEU A 171 -2.78 13.37 7.83
N LEU A 172 -2.23 14.50 7.32
CA LEU A 172 -2.64 15.86 7.72
C LEU A 172 -4.06 16.22 7.27
N ASP A 173 -4.46 15.73 6.11
CA ASP A 173 -5.73 16.03 5.44
C ASP A 173 -6.67 14.81 5.40
N THR A 174 -6.67 14.07 6.52
CA THR A 174 -7.57 12.90 6.72
C THR A 174 -9.03 13.27 6.51
N GLN A 175 -9.49 14.39 7.05
CA GLN A 175 -10.90 14.81 6.95
C GLN A 175 -11.30 15.10 5.50
N GLU A 176 -10.43 15.72 4.73
CA GLU A 176 -10.62 16.01 3.32
C GLU A 176 -10.70 14.72 2.49
N LEU A 177 -9.80 13.76 2.75
CA LEU A 177 -9.86 12.44 2.11
C LEU A 177 -11.16 11.70 2.47
N LEU A 178 -11.52 11.68 3.75
CA LEU A 178 -12.75 11.02 4.21
C LEU A 178 -14.01 11.70 3.65
N ALA A 179 -14.02 13.03 3.50
CA ALA A 179 -15.11 13.75 2.84
C ALA A 179 -15.29 13.37 1.36
N VAL A 180 -14.22 12.88 0.70
CA VAL A 180 -14.31 12.34 -0.66
C VAL A 180 -14.86 10.92 -0.66
N VAL A 181 -14.36 10.03 0.21
CA VAL A 181 -14.65 8.59 0.11
C VAL A 181 -15.90 8.14 0.86
N LEU A 182 -16.27 8.76 1.99
CA LEU A 182 -17.40 8.31 2.81
C LEU A 182 -18.78 8.48 2.12
N PRO A 183 -19.06 9.60 1.43
CA PRO A 183 -20.34 9.77 0.73
C PRO A 183 -20.52 8.81 -0.45
N ARG A 184 -19.42 8.35 -1.04
CA ARG A 184 -19.43 7.47 -2.21
C ARG A 184 -19.53 6.00 -1.81
N LYS A 185 -20.75 5.49 -1.71
CA LYS A 185 -21.04 4.13 -1.22
C LYS A 185 -20.40 3.00 -2.05
N HIS A 186 -20.02 3.25 -3.29
CA HIS A 186 -19.25 2.30 -4.09
C HIS A 186 -17.77 2.21 -3.66
N VAL A 187 -17.24 3.17 -2.88
CA VAL A 187 -15.93 3.02 -2.21
C VAL A 187 -16.11 2.09 -1.03
N LYS A 188 -15.45 0.94 -1.04
CA LYS A 188 -15.68 -0.17 -0.10
C LYS A 188 -14.61 -0.31 0.96
N ALA A 189 -13.37 0.06 0.63
CA ALA A 189 -12.27 -0.02 1.58
C ALA A 189 -11.21 1.05 1.30
N LEU A 190 -10.49 1.41 2.36
CA LEU A 190 -9.30 2.23 2.34
C LEU A 190 -8.18 1.43 2.99
N PHE A 191 -7.11 1.19 2.22
CA PHE A 191 -5.92 0.46 2.64
C PHE A 191 -4.80 1.43 2.94
N TYR A 192 -4.00 1.13 3.97
CA TYR A 192 -2.85 1.95 4.35
C TYR A 192 -1.79 1.10 5.06
N GLY A 193 -0.56 1.61 5.12
CA GLY A 193 0.58 1.03 5.81
C GLY A 193 1.10 1.90 6.94
N HIS A 194 2.39 2.28 6.88
CA HIS A 194 3.06 3.28 7.72
C HIS A 194 3.19 2.92 9.20
N THR A 195 2.15 2.36 9.81
CA THR A 195 2.14 2.05 11.25
C THR A 195 2.81 0.72 11.60
N HIS A 196 3.16 -0.09 10.58
CA HIS A 196 3.71 -1.44 10.72
C HIS A 196 2.83 -2.37 11.58
N THR A 197 1.51 -2.24 11.44
CA THR A 197 0.53 -2.95 12.26
C THR A 197 -0.55 -3.56 11.40
N TRP A 198 -0.90 -4.82 11.63
CA TRP A 198 -2.07 -5.42 11.01
C TRP A 198 -3.33 -5.09 11.79
N ARG A 199 -4.24 -4.29 11.22
CA ARG A 199 -5.52 -3.95 11.85
C ARG A 199 -6.65 -3.84 10.84
N LEU A 200 -7.85 -4.18 11.30
CA LEU A 200 -9.10 -3.96 10.59
C LEU A 200 -10.00 -3.09 11.45
N ALA A 201 -10.53 -2.04 10.85
CA ALA A 201 -11.50 -1.14 11.46
C ALA A 201 -12.57 -0.79 10.43
N GLU A 202 -13.60 -0.08 10.86
CA GLU A 202 -14.70 0.36 10.00
C GLU A 202 -15.13 1.76 10.40
N GLN A 203 -15.44 2.59 9.42
CA GLN A 203 -16.04 3.90 9.61
C GLN A 203 -17.19 4.09 8.62
N GLU A 204 -18.41 4.20 9.11
CA GLU A 204 -19.64 4.33 8.29
C GLU A 204 -19.77 3.23 7.23
N GLY A 205 -19.38 2.00 7.57
CA GLY A 205 -19.37 0.86 6.67
C GLY A 205 -18.17 0.80 5.71
N LEU A 206 -17.32 1.83 5.65
CA LEU A 206 -16.06 1.81 4.92
C LEU A 206 -15.04 0.98 5.71
N HIS A 207 -14.51 -0.07 5.11
CA HIS A 207 -13.44 -0.84 5.75
C HIS A 207 -12.14 -0.04 5.73
N LEU A 208 -11.46 0.03 6.88
CA LEU A 208 -10.13 0.59 7.06
C LEU A 208 -9.17 -0.57 7.30
N VAL A 209 -8.27 -0.79 6.36
CA VAL A 209 -7.35 -1.96 6.35
C VAL A 209 -5.92 -1.47 6.49
N ASN A 210 -5.36 -1.63 7.68
CA ASN A 210 -3.95 -1.36 7.92
C ASN A 210 -3.13 -2.59 7.58
N LEU A 211 -2.22 -2.46 6.63
CA LEU A 211 -1.37 -3.55 6.15
C LEU A 211 -0.18 -3.77 7.09
N PRO A 212 0.24 -5.02 7.32
CA PRO A 212 1.46 -5.31 8.05
C PRO A 212 2.68 -4.91 7.21
N ALA A 213 3.74 -4.47 7.86
CA ALA A 213 5.00 -4.22 7.19
C ALA A 213 5.66 -5.54 6.75
N VAL A 214 6.28 -5.52 5.56
CA VAL A 214 7.15 -6.63 5.13
C VAL A 214 8.47 -6.60 5.90
N ALA A 215 9.02 -5.41 6.13
CA ALA A 215 10.35 -5.24 6.72
C ALA A 215 10.41 -5.64 8.20
N TYR A 216 9.90 -4.80 9.07
CA TYR A 216 9.98 -4.97 10.53
C TYR A 216 8.75 -4.37 11.22
N ASN A 217 8.51 -4.75 12.45
CA ASN A 217 7.48 -4.18 13.31
C ASN A 217 8.07 -3.17 14.31
N PHE A 218 7.22 -2.30 14.88
CA PHE A 218 7.61 -1.37 15.94
C PHE A 218 7.36 -1.94 17.35
N ALA A 219 6.47 -2.92 17.46
CA ALA A 219 6.16 -3.60 18.71
C ALA A 219 6.39 -5.12 18.58
N PRO A 220 6.92 -5.80 19.61
CA PRO A 220 7.33 -7.21 19.51
C PRO A 220 6.25 -8.21 19.10
N ASN A 221 4.97 -7.88 19.34
CA ASN A 221 3.84 -8.76 19.09
C ASN A 221 3.09 -8.42 17.78
N GLU A 222 3.53 -7.40 17.05
CA GLU A 222 2.96 -7.08 15.75
C GLU A 222 3.53 -8.03 14.68
N VAL A 223 2.69 -8.40 13.72
CA VAL A 223 3.08 -9.28 12.64
C VAL A 223 3.86 -8.53 11.56
N THR A 224 4.91 -9.14 11.03
CA THR A 224 5.49 -8.77 9.73
C THR A 224 5.02 -9.74 8.68
N GLY A 225 4.87 -9.28 7.45
CA GLY A 225 4.42 -10.12 6.34
C GLY A 225 3.67 -9.35 5.26
N TRP A 226 2.77 -10.05 4.58
CA TRP A 226 1.99 -9.50 3.47
C TRP A 226 0.56 -10.03 3.51
N VAL A 227 -0.31 -9.48 2.67
CA VAL A 227 -1.74 -9.85 2.64
C VAL A 227 -2.11 -10.34 1.24
N ASP A 228 -2.67 -11.55 1.17
CA ASP A 228 -3.35 -12.04 -0.02
C ASP A 228 -4.80 -11.56 -0.01
N CYS A 229 -5.23 -10.94 -1.12
CA CYS A 229 -6.54 -10.32 -1.25
C CYS A 229 -7.34 -10.94 -2.39
N HIS A 230 -8.41 -11.62 -2.04
CA HIS A 230 -9.35 -12.21 -2.99
C HIS A 230 -10.59 -11.33 -3.11
N LEU A 231 -10.75 -10.64 -4.23
CA LEU A 231 -11.91 -9.81 -4.52
C LEU A 231 -13.09 -10.66 -5.00
N GLN A 232 -14.27 -10.34 -4.50
CA GLN A 232 -15.54 -10.98 -4.82
C GLN A 232 -16.59 -9.90 -5.12
N ARG A 233 -17.70 -10.28 -5.76
CA ARG A 233 -18.76 -9.32 -6.14
C ARG A 233 -19.35 -8.57 -4.95
N ASP A 234 -19.44 -9.23 -3.80
CA ASP A 234 -20.11 -8.75 -2.58
C ASP A 234 -19.14 -8.50 -1.43
N GLY A 235 -17.82 -8.57 -1.67
CA GLY A 235 -16.82 -8.37 -0.64
C GLY A 235 -15.41 -8.74 -1.06
N MET A 236 -14.54 -8.89 -0.07
CA MET A 236 -13.19 -9.41 -0.23
C MET A 236 -12.84 -10.35 0.92
N THR A 237 -11.91 -11.27 0.66
CA THR A 237 -11.28 -12.08 1.69
C THR A 237 -9.81 -11.70 1.76
N LEU A 238 -9.33 -11.37 2.94
CA LEU A 238 -7.94 -11.04 3.23
C LEU A 238 -7.31 -12.19 4.01
N GLU A 239 -6.18 -12.70 3.55
CA GLU A 239 -5.38 -13.70 4.25
C GLU A 239 -4.02 -13.11 4.62
N VAL A 240 -3.66 -13.15 5.91
CA VAL A 240 -2.35 -12.67 6.38
C VAL A 240 -1.31 -13.75 6.18
N ARG A 241 -0.26 -13.43 5.47
CA ARG A 241 0.94 -14.25 5.26
C ARG A 241 2.08 -13.67 6.08
N ALA A 242 2.20 -14.15 7.31
CA ALA A 242 3.26 -13.69 8.22
C ALA A 242 4.63 -14.22 7.79
N THR A 243 5.67 -13.39 7.93
CA THR A 243 7.07 -13.80 7.71
C THR A 243 7.48 -14.96 8.61
N ASP A 244 7.02 -14.94 9.88
CA ASP A 244 7.11 -16.10 10.76
C ASP A 244 5.84 -16.97 10.61
N PRO A 245 5.91 -18.17 10.04
CA PRO A 245 4.74 -19.04 9.87
C PRO A 245 4.18 -19.56 11.20
N GLN A 246 4.87 -19.38 12.32
CA GLN A 246 4.37 -19.72 13.66
C GLN A 246 3.59 -18.56 14.30
N HIS A 247 3.58 -17.38 13.69
CA HIS A 247 2.83 -16.24 14.22
C HIS A 247 1.32 -16.54 14.20
N SER A 248 0.62 -16.20 15.29
CA SER A 248 -0.77 -16.56 15.50
C SER A 248 -1.77 -16.09 14.44
N VAL A 249 -1.45 -15.04 13.68
CA VAL A 249 -2.30 -14.54 12.58
C VAL A 249 -1.92 -15.11 11.21
N HIS A 250 -0.86 -15.92 11.10
CA HIS A 250 -0.49 -16.53 9.82
C HIS A 250 -1.62 -17.43 9.30
N GLY A 251 -2.00 -17.24 8.04
CA GLY A 251 -3.09 -17.99 7.40
C GLY A 251 -4.50 -17.61 7.88
N GLN A 252 -4.64 -16.62 8.77
CA GLN A 252 -5.97 -16.15 9.14
C GLN A 252 -6.66 -15.45 7.98
N MET A 253 -7.87 -15.91 7.68
CA MET A 253 -8.74 -15.31 6.67
C MET A 253 -9.79 -14.40 7.31
N LYS A 254 -9.99 -13.21 6.76
CA LYS A 254 -11.03 -12.26 7.15
C LYS A 254 -11.89 -11.91 5.96
N ARG A 255 -13.17 -12.28 6.03
CA ARG A 255 -14.16 -11.87 5.03
C ARG A 255 -14.71 -10.50 5.39
N LEU A 256 -14.62 -9.55 4.45
CA LEU A 256 -15.17 -8.21 4.57
C LEU A 256 -16.25 -8.04 3.50
N ALA A 257 -17.50 -7.88 3.92
CA ALA A 257 -18.62 -7.65 3.02
C ALA A 257 -18.67 -6.18 2.58
N TRP A 258 -19.12 -5.91 1.35
CA TRP A 258 -19.27 -4.54 0.90
C TRP A 258 -20.41 -3.83 1.64
N ARG A 259 -20.18 -2.59 2.05
CA ARG A 259 -21.26 -1.71 2.51
C ARG A 259 -22.27 -1.46 1.38
N ALA A 260 -23.52 -1.29 1.76
CA ALA A 260 -24.61 -0.92 0.86
C ALA A 260 -24.43 0.49 0.29
#